data_ee338401da8760aff857a948513dbfcb
#
_entry.id   ee338401da8760aff857a948513dbfcb
#
_cell.length_a   1.000
_cell.length_b   1.000
_cell.length_c   1.000
_cell.angle_alpha   90.00
_cell.angle_beta   90.00
_cell.angle_gamma   90.00
#
_symmetry.space_group_name_H-M   'P 1'
#
loop_
_entity.id
_entity.type
_entity.pdbx_description
1 polymer ?
#
loop_
_entity_poly.entity_id
_entity_poly.type
_entity_poly.pdbx_seq_one_letter_code
_entity_poly.pdbx_strand_id
1 'polypeptide(L)'
;MSAIAHERGIEFLEIDRDACMRMLAAASGGVGRVALSVSPAMIRPVNYAFDDQTQSVVFRSALGSKLREGLSSGTAAFEIDGADPVDQTGCSVIIVGEAEEVTDPAEIEQLEDLQLESWDPSVKTHWVRIRATSASGRRIVHDVNYY
;
A
#
# COMPACT_ATOMS: atom_id res chain seq x y z
N MET A 1 9.50 16.80 3.01
CA MET A 1 10.28 16.10 1.95
C MET A 1 11.70 16.61 1.96
N SER A 2 12.67 15.73 1.87
CA SER A 2 14.08 16.09 1.73
C SER A 2 14.61 15.57 0.38
N ALA A 3 15.48 16.36 -0.26
CA ALA A 3 16.15 15.95 -1.47
C ALA A 3 17.25 14.94 -1.13
N ILE A 4 17.27 13.79 -1.79
CA ILE A 4 18.27 12.73 -1.61
C ILE A 4 19.26 12.64 -2.76
N ALA A 5 18.91 13.16 -3.93
CA ALA A 5 19.79 13.29 -5.07
C ALA A 5 19.27 14.35 -6.03
N HIS A 6 20.18 15.03 -6.70
CA HIS A 6 19.87 16.00 -7.73
C HIS A 6 20.87 15.85 -8.88
N GLU A 7 20.41 15.46 -10.03
CA GLU A 7 21.24 15.30 -11.22
C GLU A 7 20.44 15.63 -12.47
N ARG A 8 21.00 16.48 -13.33
CA ARG A 8 20.44 16.85 -14.65
C ARG A 8 18.97 17.36 -14.61
N GLY A 9 18.63 18.13 -13.59
CA GLY A 9 17.27 18.64 -13.44
C GLY A 9 16.26 17.60 -12.95
N ILE A 10 16.73 16.46 -12.44
CA ILE A 10 15.91 15.41 -11.81
C ILE A 10 16.15 15.47 -10.31
N GLU A 11 15.08 15.55 -9.56
CA GLU A 11 15.12 15.51 -8.09
C GLU A 11 14.48 14.22 -7.56
N PHE A 12 15.19 13.58 -6.63
CA PHE A 12 14.66 12.52 -5.80
C PHE A 12 14.29 13.10 -4.44
N LEU A 13 13.03 13.03 -4.09
CA LEU A 13 12.53 13.54 -2.82
C LEU A 13 12.12 12.37 -1.94
N GLU A 14 12.57 12.37 -0.69
CA GLU A 14 12.03 11.48 0.33
C GLU A 14 10.71 12.05 0.83
N ILE A 15 9.73 11.14 1.01
CA ILE A 15 8.41 11.46 1.53
C ILE A 15 8.35 10.92 2.96
N ASP A 16 8.04 11.79 3.92
CA ASP A 16 7.94 11.40 5.33
C ASP A 16 6.72 10.50 5.59
N ARG A 17 6.67 9.93 6.82
CA ARG A 17 5.60 9.00 7.20
C ARG A 17 4.21 9.60 7.03
N ASP A 18 3.99 10.82 7.51
CA ASP A 18 2.66 11.45 7.45
C ASP A 18 2.22 11.68 6.01
N ALA A 19 3.13 12.11 5.15
CA ALA A 19 2.87 12.27 3.72
C ALA A 19 2.59 10.92 3.05
N CYS A 20 3.31 9.86 3.42
CA CYS A 20 3.03 8.50 2.95
C CYS A 20 1.61 8.07 3.30
N MET A 21 1.17 8.29 4.54
CA MET A 21 -0.18 7.95 4.97
C MET A 21 -1.24 8.74 4.21
N ARG A 22 -1.01 10.02 3.96
CA ARG A 22 -1.92 10.84 3.14
C ARG A 22 -2.01 10.33 1.70
N MET A 23 -0.92 9.88 1.12
CA MET A 23 -0.90 9.32 -0.24
C MET A 23 -1.66 8.01 -0.31
N LEU A 24 -1.49 7.13 0.69
CA LEU A 24 -2.26 5.89 0.80
C LEU A 24 -3.76 6.18 0.91
N ALA A 25 -4.15 7.16 1.71
CA ALA A 25 -5.54 7.55 1.86
C ALA A 25 -6.11 8.14 0.56
N ALA A 26 -5.35 8.99 -0.12
CA ALA A 26 -5.78 9.62 -1.37
C ALA A 26 -5.99 8.61 -2.51
N ALA A 27 -5.22 7.52 -2.54
CA ALA A 27 -5.32 6.47 -3.55
C ALA A 27 -6.22 5.30 -3.11
N SER A 28 -6.90 5.40 -1.97
CA SER A 28 -7.81 4.39 -1.45
C SER A 28 -8.85 3.99 -2.50
N GLY A 29 -9.08 2.69 -2.64
CA GLY A 29 -9.92 2.11 -3.71
C GLY A 29 -9.12 1.67 -4.93
N GLY A 30 -7.88 2.12 -5.08
CA GLY A 30 -6.99 1.72 -6.16
C GLY A 30 -6.32 0.37 -5.91
N VAL A 31 -5.30 0.09 -6.71
CA VAL A 31 -4.52 -1.14 -6.64
C VAL A 31 -3.22 -0.89 -5.91
N GLY A 32 -2.94 -1.73 -4.93
CA GLY A 32 -1.63 -1.84 -4.31
C GLY A 32 -1.13 -3.27 -4.41
N ARG A 33 0.10 -3.50 -3.93
CA ARG A 33 0.73 -4.81 -3.95
C ARG A 33 1.14 -5.21 -2.55
N VAL A 34 0.68 -6.39 -2.14
CA VAL A 34 1.11 -6.99 -0.88
C VAL A 34 2.24 -7.96 -1.16
N ALA A 35 3.32 -7.84 -0.40
CA ALA A 35 4.45 -8.76 -0.45
C ALA A 35 4.46 -9.61 0.82
N LEU A 36 4.48 -10.92 0.62
CA LEU A 36 4.44 -11.91 1.68
C LEU A 36 5.77 -12.63 1.79
N SER A 37 6.19 -12.85 3.03
CA SER A 37 7.40 -13.62 3.35
C SER A 37 7.09 -15.12 3.35
N VAL A 38 7.00 -15.68 2.16
CA VAL A 38 6.80 -17.12 1.93
C VAL A 38 7.86 -17.64 0.96
N SER A 39 7.99 -18.96 0.83
CA SER A 39 8.95 -19.58 -0.10
C SER A 39 8.20 -20.33 -1.22
N PRO A 40 8.33 -19.91 -2.49
CA PRO A 40 9.02 -18.70 -2.95
C PRO A 40 8.29 -17.42 -2.52
N ALA A 41 9.00 -16.30 -2.52
CA ALA A 41 8.40 -15.01 -2.19
C ALA A 41 7.21 -14.72 -3.12
N MET A 42 6.18 -14.08 -2.56
CA MET A 42 4.94 -13.81 -3.28
C MET A 42 4.60 -12.32 -3.24
N ILE A 43 4.21 -11.80 -4.41
CA ILE A 43 3.61 -10.47 -4.54
C ILE A 43 2.19 -10.66 -5.08
N ARG A 44 1.23 -9.97 -4.49
CA ARG A 44 -0.16 -10.03 -4.92
C ARG A 44 -0.74 -8.61 -5.08
N PRO A 45 -1.27 -8.28 -6.27
CA PRO A 45 -2.03 -7.05 -6.44
C PRO A 45 -3.41 -7.19 -5.79
N VAL A 46 -3.85 -6.14 -5.10
CA VAL A 46 -5.15 -6.10 -4.44
C VAL A 46 -5.76 -4.70 -4.58
N ASN A 47 -7.08 -4.64 -4.63
CA ASN A 47 -7.76 -3.37 -4.33
C ASN A 47 -7.76 -3.18 -2.82
N TYR A 48 -7.36 -1.99 -2.39
CA TYR A 48 -7.26 -1.71 -0.97
C TYR A 48 -8.08 -0.48 -0.59
N ALA A 49 -8.40 -0.35 0.67
CA ALA A 49 -8.89 0.88 1.26
C ALA A 49 -7.95 1.31 2.40
N PHE A 50 -7.91 2.60 2.65
CA PHE A 50 -7.22 3.14 3.80
C PHE A 50 -8.23 3.36 4.92
N ASP A 51 -7.99 2.76 6.07
CA ASP A 51 -8.82 2.91 7.26
C ASP A 51 -8.24 4.02 8.15
N ASP A 52 -8.89 5.17 8.13
CA ASP A 52 -8.46 6.34 8.90
C ASP A 52 -8.48 6.10 10.42
N GLN A 53 -9.40 5.30 10.91
CA GLN A 53 -9.55 5.05 12.34
C GLN A 53 -8.35 4.31 12.92
N THR A 54 -7.81 3.36 12.15
CA THR A 54 -6.67 2.55 12.57
C THR A 54 -5.36 2.94 11.89
N GLN A 55 -5.39 3.91 10.95
CA GLN A 55 -4.23 4.31 10.14
C GLN A 55 -3.58 3.08 9.49
N SER A 56 -4.38 2.30 8.81
CA SER A 56 -3.96 1.02 8.23
C SER A 56 -4.49 0.83 6.82
N VAL A 57 -3.84 -0.06 6.10
CA VAL A 57 -4.30 -0.57 4.81
C VAL A 57 -5.13 -1.81 5.05
N VAL A 58 -6.29 -1.90 4.42
CA VAL A 58 -7.17 -3.06 4.47
C VAL A 58 -7.54 -3.53 3.08
N PHE A 59 -7.69 -4.83 2.92
CA PHE A 59 -8.17 -5.43 1.68
C PHE A 59 -8.92 -6.72 1.97
N ARG A 60 -9.72 -7.18 1.01
CA ARG A 60 -10.44 -8.45 1.10
C ARG A 60 -9.73 -9.53 0.32
N SER A 61 -9.85 -10.75 0.80
CA SER A 61 -9.21 -11.92 0.20
C SER A 61 -10.07 -13.16 0.39
N ALA A 62 -9.92 -14.13 -0.52
CA ALA A 62 -10.39 -15.50 -0.32
C ALA A 62 -9.52 -16.27 0.69
N LEU A 63 -8.38 -15.72 1.06
CA LEU A 63 -7.45 -16.24 2.07
C LEU A 63 -6.94 -17.64 1.76
N GLY A 64 -6.37 -17.80 0.55
CA GLY A 64 -5.73 -19.06 0.13
C GLY A 64 -4.52 -19.42 1.02
N SER A 65 -4.03 -20.65 0.85
CA SER A 65 -2.99 -21.23 1.73
C SER A 65 -1.72 -20.39 1.80
N LYS A 66 -1.28 -19.78 0.69
CA LYS A 66 -0.06 -18.95 0.66
C LYS A 66 -0.22 -17.65 1.42
N LEU A 67 -1.39 -17.02 1.35
CA LEU A 67 -1.67 -15.81 2.12
C LEU A 67 -1.76 -16.14 3.62
N ARG A 68 -2.40 -17.26 3.99
CA ARG A 68 -2.44 -17.73 5.38
C ARG A 68 -1.04 -17.98 5.93
N GLU A 69 -0.18 -18.63 5.14
CA GLU A 69 1.22 -18.88 5.51
C GLU A 69 1.97 -17.55 5.71
N GLY A 70 1.80 -16.58 4.80
CA GLY A 70 2.40 -15.26 4.92
C GLY A 70 1.93 -14.49 6.13
N LEU A 71 0.62 -14.54 6.42
CA LEU A 71 0.04 -13.88 7.60
C LEU A 71 0.48 -14.53 8.91
N SER A 72 0.83 -15.81 8.91
CA SER A 72 1.29 -16.47 10.13
C SER A 72 2.61 -15.90 10.68
N SER A 73 3.41 -15.24 9.84
CA SER A 73 4.59 -14.51 10.26
C SER A 73 4.26 -13.22 11.03
N GLY A 74 3.05 -12.71 10.87
CA GLY A 74 2.59 -11.45 11.45
C GLY A 74 3.12 -10.19 10.76
N THR A 75 3.86 -10.32 9.67
CA THR A 75 4.51 -9.19 8.98
C THR A 75 4.28 -9.27 7.48
N ALA A 76 3.99 -8.13 6.86
CA ALA A 76 3.90 -7.99 5.42
C ALA A 76 4.37 -6.61 4.99
N ALA A 77 4.71 -6.47 3.72
CA ALA A 77 4.93 -5.18 3.08
C ALA A 77 3.78 -4.88 2.11
N PHE A 78 3.50 -3.61 1.94
CA PHE A 78 2.49 -3.13 1.01
C PHE A 78 3.02 -1.92 0.26
N GLU A 79 2.74 -1.83 -1.03
CA GLU A 79 3.29 -0.79 -1.89
C GLU A 79 2.21 -0.25 -2.82
N ILE A 80 2.23 1.07 -3.00
CA ILE A 80 1.55 1.75 -4.09
C ILE A 80 2.54 2.59 -4.87
N ASP A 81 2.29 2.77 -6.16
CA ASP A 81 3.09 3.65 -6.98
C ASP A 81 2.24 4.28 -8.10
N GLY A 82 2.81 5.32 -8.69
CA GLY A 82 2.32 5.94 -9.90
C GLY A 82 3.48 6.49 -10.68
N ALA A 83 3.44 6.36 -12.00
CA ALA A 83 4.51 6.82 -12.87
C ALA A 83 3.96 7.36 -14.18
N ASP A 84 4.64 8.39 -14.69
CA ASP A 84 4.46 8.89 -16.05
C ASP A 84 5.72 8.56 -16.85
N PRO A 85 5.69 7.55 -17.75
CA PRO A 85 6.87 7.15 -18.50
C PRO A 85 7.29 8.17 -19.55
N VAL A 86 6.41 9.07 -19.97
CA VAL A 86 6.73 10.13 -20.92
C VAL A 86 7.59 11.21 -20.25
N ASP A 87 7.13 11.68 -19.08
CA ASP A 87 7.84 12.68 -18.31
C ASP A 87 8.95 12.11 -17.44
N GLN A 88 8.99 10.79 -17.29
CA GLN A 88 9.92 10.08 -16.39
C GLN A 88 9.81 10.58 -14.94
N THR A 89 8.57 10.82 -14.50
CA THR A 89 8.23 11.18 -13.14
C THR A 89 7.51 10.05 -12.46
N GLY A 90 7.47 10.04 -11.15
CA GLY A 90 6.75 9.04 -10.41
C GLY A 90 6.85 9.21 -8.91
N CYS A 91 6.06 8.42 -8.22
CA CYS A 91 6.12 8.32 -6.76
C CYS A 91 5.84 6.89 -6.34
N SER A 92 6.37 6.51 -5.19
CA SER A 92 6.09 5.23 -4.57
C SER A 92 6.00 5.39 -3.05
N VAL A 93 5.16 4.56 -2.44
CA VAL A 93 5.02 4.45 -1.00
C VAL A 93 5.09 2.98 -0.63
N ILE A 94 5.95 2.65 0.32
CA ILE A 94 6.10 1.30 0.85
C ILE A 94 5.87 1.36 2.36
N ILE A 95 4.98 0.52 2.86
CA ILE A 95 4.84 0.26 4.28
C ILE A 95 5.26 -1.17 4.59
N VAL A 96 5.87 -1.35 5.74
CA VAL A 96 6.12 -2.67 6.32
C VAL A 96 5.46 -2.67 7.69
N GLY A 97 4.75 -3.71 8.01
CA GLY A 97 4.05 -3.70 9.27
C GLY A 97 3.41 -5.02 9.67
N GLU A 98 2.66 -4.91 10.73
CA GLU A 98 1.89 -6.02 11.27
C GLU A 98 0.72 -6.34 10.35
N ALA A 99 0.61 -7.60 9.95
CA ALA A 99 -0.44 -8.10 9.08
C ALA A 99 -1.26 -9.14 9.81
N GLU A 100 -2.58 -8.99 9.75
CA GLU A 100 -3.51 -9.90 10.40
C GLU A 100 -4.82 -10.03 9.63
N GLU A 101 -5.49 -11.16 9.80
CA GLU A 101 -6.88 -11.28 9.41
C GLU A 101 -7.75 -10.59 10.46
N VAL A 102 -8.68 -9.75 10.02
CA VAL A 102 -9.66 -9.11 10.90
C VAL A 102 -10.82 -10.08 11.09
N THR A 103 -11.05 -10.50 12.31
CA THR A 103 -12.07 -11.52 12.66
C THR A 103 -13.17 -11.00 13.58
N ASP A 104 -12.96 -9.87 14.25
CA ASP A 104 -13.98 -9.25 15.11
C ASP A 104 -15.16 -8.75 14.26
N PRO A 105 -16.39 -9.22 14.52
CA PRO A 105 -17.57 -8.81 13.74
C PRO A 105 -17.83 -7.31 13.74
N ALA A 106 -17.56 -6.62 14.85
CA ALA A 106 -17.75 -5.17 14.93
C ALA A 106 -16.76 -4.41 14.05
N GLU A 107 -15.49 -4.85 14.00
CA GLU A 107 -14.48 -4.29 13.12
C GLU A 107 -14.83 -4.58 11.65
N ILE A 108 -15.26 -5.79 11.33
CA ILE A 108 -15.67 -6.17 9.96
C ILE A 108 -16.83 -5.26 9.50
N GLU A 109 -17.81 -4.99 10.33
CA GLU A 109 -18.92 -4.09 10.01
C GLU A 109 -18.40 -2.68 9.66
N GLN A 110 -17.45 -2.16 10.41
CA GLN A 110 -16.81 -0.88 10.10
C GLN A 110 -16.07 -0.89 8.77
N LEU A 111 -15.37 -1.99 8.46
CA LEU A 111 -14.66 -2.14 7.20
C LEU A 111 -15.62 -2.24 6.00
N GLU A 112 -16.76 -2.91 6.18
CA GLU A 112 -17.79 -2.98 5.14
C GLU A 112 -18.32 -1.58 4.77
N ASP A 113 -18.37 -0.66 5.73
CA ASP A 113 -18.80 0.73 5.50
C ASP A 113 -17.83 1.50 4.58
N LEU A 114 -16.59 1.04 4.40
CA LEU A 114 -15.65 1.63 3.45
C LEU A 114 -16.05 1.38 1.99
N GLN A 115 -16.96 0.44 1.73
CA GLN A 115 -17.48 0.11 0.40
C GLN A 115 -16.39 -0.20 -0.62
N LEU A 116 -15.37 -0.93 -0.18
CA LEU A 116 -14.26 -1.33 -1.05
C LEU A 116 -14.73 -2.27 -2.16
N GLU A 117 -14.54 -1.86 -3.40
CA GLU A 117 -14.82 -2.70 -4.56
C GLU A 117 -13.59 -3.51 -4.96
N SER A 118 -13.79 -4.80 -5.22
CA SER A 118 -12.76 -5.64 -5.82
C SER A 118 -13.02 -5.73 -7.32
N TRP A 119 -12.01 -5.44 -8.12
CA TRP A 119 -12.10 -5.55 -9.58
C TRP A 119 -12.11 -7.00 -10.05
N ASP A 120 -11.49 -7.88 -9.26
CA ASP A 120 -11.60 -9.32 -9.45
C ASP A 120 -12.99 -9.79 -8.99
N PRO A 121 -13.79 -10.46 -9.86
CA PRO A 121 -15.16 -10.84 -9.51
C PRO A 121 -15.25 -12.05 -8.58
N SER A 122 -14.13 -12.69 -8.21
CA SER A 122 -14.16 -13.82 -7.30
C SER A 122 -14.63 -13.42 -5.91
N VAL A 123 -15.25 -14.36 -5.19
CA VAL A 123 -15.77 -14.13 -3.84
C VAL A 123 -14.62 -13.96 -2.86
N LYS A 124 -14.63 -12.83 -2.11
CA LYS A 124 -13.65 -12.49 -1.10
C LYS A 124 -14.38 -12.17 0.19
N THR A 125 -14.26 -13.04 1.18
CA THR A 125 -15.01 -12.96 2.44
C THR A 125 -14.15 -12.61 3.64
N HIS A 126 -12.83 -12.54 3.49
CA HIS A 126 -11.90 -12.29 4.58
C HIS A 126 -11.27 -10.90 4.43
N TRP A 127 -11.22 -10.16 5.54
CA TRP A 127 -10.52 -8.89 5.61
C TRP A 127 -9.13 -9.07 6.19
N VAL A 128 -8.16 -8.43 5.56
CA VAL A 128 -6.76 -8.39 6.02
C VAL A 128 -6.39 -6.94 6.28
N ARG A 129 -5.70 -6.71 7.40
CA ARG A 129 -5.21 -5.38 7.80
C ARG A 129 -3.69 -5.41 7.90
N ILE A 130 -3.06 -4.37 7.38
CA ILE A 130 -1.63 -4.12 7.56
C ILE A 130 -1.47 -2.77 8.25
N ARG A 131 -0.90 -2.79 9.45
CA ARG A 131 -0.55 -1.59 10.22
C ARG A 131 0.91 -1.28 10.02
N ALA A 132 1.22 -0.07 9.55
CA ALA A 132 2.59 0.31 9.27
C ALA A 132 3.41 0.46 10.57
N THR A 133 4.47 -0.32 10.71
CA THR A 133 5.55 -0.06 11.67
C THR A 133 6.60 0.84 11.07
N SER A 134 6.76 0.80 9.74
CA SER A 134 7.57 1.75 9.00
C SER A 134 6.87 2.15 7.70
N ALA A 135 7.12 3.37 7.26
CA ALA A 135 6.64 3.88 5.99
C ALA A 135 7.76 4.70 5.33
N SER A 136 7.97 4.45 4.06
CA SER A 136 8.92 5.18 3.25
C SER A 136 8.30 5.51 1.90
N GLY A 137 8.64 6.66 1.36
CA GLY A 137 8.17 7.06 0.05
C GLY A 137 9.23 7.85 -0.68
N ARG A 138 9.11 7.86 -2.00
CA ARG A 138 9.99 8.59 -2.91
C ARG A 138 9.18 9.22 -4.01
N ARG A 139 9.62 10.40 -4.42
CA ARG A 139 9.08 11.09 -5.58
C ARG A 139 10.23 11.47 -6.51
N ILE A 140 10.03 11.24 -7.80
CA ILE A 140 10.93 11.69 -8.85
C ILE A 140 10.21 12.82 -9.58
N VAL A 141 10.82 14.01 -9.58
CA VAL A 141 10.29 15.19 -10.26
C VAL A 141 11.37 15.77 -11.16
N HIS A 142 10.97 16.41 -12.25
CA HIS A 142 11.87 17.18 -13.09
C HIS A 142 11.82 18.65 -12.65
N ASP A 143 13.00 19.25 -12.56
CA ASP A 143 13.09 20.70 -12.35
C ASP A 143 12.60 21.42 -13.60
N VAL A 144 11.50 22.15 -13.45
CA VAL A 144 10.89 22.92 -14.56
C VAL A 144 11.59 24.24 -14.86
N ASN A 145 12.69 24.54 -14.15
CA ASN A 145 13.39 25.83 -14.26
C ASN A 145 14.58 25.83 -15.23
N TYR A 146 14.68 24.88 -16.13
CA TYR A 146 15.76 24.79 -17.13
C TYR A 146 15.35 25.32 -18.51
N TYR A 147 14.65 26.47 -18.53
CA TYR A 147 14.41 27.20 -19.78
C TYR A 147 14.84 28.66 -19.64
#